data_914b443a5a1d832ed0e2e2e326505f65
#
_entry.id   914b443a5a1d832ed0e2e2e326505f65
#
_cell.length_a   1.000
_cell.length_b   1.000
_cell.length_c   1.000
_cell.angle_alpha   90.00
_cell.angle_beta   90.00
_cell.angle_gamma   90.00
#
_symmetry.space_group_name_H-M   'P 1'
#
loop_
_entity.id
_entity.type
_entity.pdbx_description
1 polymer ?
#
loop_
_entity_poly.entity_id
_entity_poly.type
_entity_poly.pdbx_seq_one_letter_code
_entity_poly.pdbx_strand_id
1 'polypeptide(L)'
;MDLSRRETMMGVAAMASAVATDSLAAKAKSSVLDQHDSLGLADLVKTKQVSAAELLEAAIARAEALNPRFNFMAQKHYDFARKAIADGLPDGPFTGVPWLLKDLSTYIQGELTEGGSRFYKGNRATVTSELVKRYQRAGFVIFGKTTAPEFGLTATTENKLTGDTRNPWNPKRIAGGSSGGAAAAVSAGVLPAAHATDGGGSIRIPASCCGLFGLKPSRGRIPMGPLRTEGWGGL
;
A
#
# COMPACT_ATOMS: atom_id res chain seq x y z
N MET A 1 20.20 -48.25 3.71
CA MET A 1 20.47 -47.73 5.06
C MET A 1 19.11 -47.51 5.71
N ASP A 2 18.71 -48.45 6.58
CA ASP A 2 17.46 -48.33 7.31
C ASP A 2 17.68 -47.42 8.51
N LEU A 3 16.98 -46.27 8.50
CA LEU A 3 16.94 -45.35 9.65
C LEU A 3 16.22 -46.03 10.83
N SER A 4 16.81 -46.01 12.00
CA SER A 4 16.19 -46.59 13.18
C SER A 4 14.90 -45.84 13.55
N ARG A 5 13.93 -46.55 14.18
CA ARG A 5 12.69 -45.96 14.69
C ARG A 5 12.92 -44.69 15.55
N ARG A 6 14.06 -44.65 16.23
CA ARG A 6 14.45 -43.53 17.10
C ARG A 6 14.88 -42.29 16.30
N GLU A 7 15.60 -42.49 15.18
CA GLU A 7 16.00 -41.41 14.26
C GLU A 7 14.83 -40.86 13.48
N THR A 8 13.89 -41.72 13.07
CA THR A 8 12.64 -41.30 12.43
C THR A 8 11.77 -40.49 13.39
N MET A 9 11.65 -40.89 14.66
CA MET A 9 10.89 -40.16 15.67
C MET A 9 11.57 -38.84 16.07
N MET A 10 12.90 -38.75 16.11
CA MET A 10 13.62 -37.51 16.36
C MET A 10 13.48 -36.52 15.18
N GLY A 11 13.50 -37.00 13.95
CA GLY A 11 13.27 -36.21 12.73
C GLY A 11 11.83 -35.62 12.69
N VAL A 12 10.84 -36.43 13.03
CA VAL A 12 9.43 -35.97 13.10
C VAL A 12 9.22 -35.00 14.25
N ALA A 13 9.83 -35.19 15.40
CA ALA A 13 9.76 -34.26 16.53
C ALA A 13 10.45 -32.91 16.21
N ALA A 14 11.59 -32.94 15.48
CA ALA A 14 12.28 -31.72 15.05
C ALA A 14 11.47 -30.94 14.01
N MET A 15 10.84 -31.61 13.04
CA MET A 15 9.95 -30.97 12.08
C MET A 15 8.67 -30.44 12.74
N ALA A 16 8.07 -31.18 13.67
CA ALA A 16 6.91 -30.72 14.41
C ALA A 16 7.22 -29.50 15.29
N SER A 17 8.42 -29.44 15.90
CA SER A 17 8.87 -28.28 16.66
C SER A 17 9.14 -27.06 15.78
N ALA A 18 9.73 -27.22 14.58
CA ALA A 18 9.96 -26.12 13.65
C ALA A 18 8.65 -25.57 13.11
N VAL A 19 7.70 -26.43 12.73
CA VAL A 19 6.37 -26.02 12.28
C VAL A 19 5.56 -25.36 13.41
N ALA A 20 5.70 -25.85 14.64
CA ALA A 20 5.04 -25.25 15.81
C ALA A 20 5.64 -23.91 16.22
N THR A 21 6.96 -23.72 16.10
CA THR A 21 7.61 -22.43 16.37
C THR A 21 7.29 -21.39 15.30
N ASP A 22 7.23 -21.75 14.02
CA ASP A 22 6.78 -20.85 12.94
C ASP A 22 5.29 -20.49 13.08
N SER A 23 4.43 -21.44 13.48
CA SER A 23 3.01 -21.22 13.76
C SER A 23 2.80 -20.37 15.01
N LEU A 24 3.61 -20.53 16.06
CA LEU A 24 3.56 -19.73 17.27
C LEU A 24 4.16 -18.33 17.08
N ALA A 25 5.22 -18.19 16.28
CA ALA A 25 5.77 -16.90 15.88
C ALA A 25 4.80 -16.14 14.94
N ALA A 26 4.08 -16.84 14.06
CA ALA A 26 3.01 -16.26 13.24
C ALA A 26 1.77 -15.86 14.07
N LYS A 27 1.47 -16.57 15.17
CA LYS A 27 0.40 -16.22 16.11
C LYS A 27 0.78 -15.12 17.12
N ALA A 28 2.06 -14.85 17.32
CA ALA A 28 2.54 -14.01 18.41
C ALA A 28 2.68 -12.51 18.07
N LYS A 29 2.22 -12.03 16.91
CA LYS A 29 2.13 -10.59 16.63
C LYS A 29 0.95 -10.31 15.68
N SER A 30 -0.27 -10.31 16.20
CA SER A 30 -1.32 -9.44 15.69
C SER A 30 -0.76 -8.02 15.82
N SER A 31 -0.23 -7.50 14.69
CA SER A 31 0.36 -6.16 14.67
C SER A 31 -0.75 -5.14 14.91
N VAL A 32 -0.42 -4.02 15.54
CA VAL A 32 -1.32 -2.89 15.71
C VAL A 32 -2.07 -2.50 14.42
N LEU A 33 -1.45 -2.71 13.26
CA LEU A 33 -2.03 -2.49 11.93
C LEU A 33 -3.18 -3.45 11.57
N ASP A 34 -3.35 -4.58 12.28
CA ASP A 34 -4.45 -5.54 12.05
C ASP A 34 -5.65 -5.26 12.94
N GLN A 35 -5.45 -4.53 14.02
CA GLN A 35 -6.45 -4.33 15.08
C GLN A 35 -7.19 -3.00 14.95
N HIS A 36 -6.65 -2.07 14.15
CA HIS A 36 -7.15 -0.70 14.05
C HIS A 36 -7.33 -0.27 12.59
N ASP A 37 -8.38 0.50 12.34
CA ASP A 37 -8.52 1.30 11.14
C ASP A 37 -7.62 2.55 11.20
N SER A 38 -7.67 3.38 10.16
CA SER A 38 -6.83 4.59 10.09
C SER A 38 -7.11 5.60 11.21
N LEU A 39 -8.34 5.69 11.71
CA LEU A 39 -8.68 6.57 12.84
C LEU A 39 -8.15 6.01 14.15
N GLY A 40 -8.32 4.70 14.38
CA GLY A 40 -7.76 4.04 15.55
C GLY A 40 -6.23 4.12 15.61
N LEU A 41 -5.54 4.01 14.45
CA LEU A 41 -4.09 4.22 14.40
C LEU A 41 -3.69 5.66 14.75
N ALA A 42 -4.44 6.66 14.26
CA ALA A 42 -4.21 8.07 14.60
C ALA A 42 -4.42 8.33 16.10
N ASP A 43 -5.46 7.72 16.69
CA ASP A 43 -5.73 7.84 18.13
C ASP A 43 -4.61 7.22 18.99
N LEU A 44 -4.04 6.10 18.57
CA LEU A 44 -2.88 5.50 19.24
C LEU A 44 -1.66 6.41 19.21
N VAL A 45 -1.41 7.09 18.08
CA VAL A 45 -0.32 8.08 17.98
C VAL A 45 -0.61 9.29 18.86
N LYS A 46 -1.82 9.84 18.80
CA LYS A 46 -2.25 10.99 19.60
C LYS A 46 -2.15 10.74 21.09
N THR A 47 -2.51 9.54 21.53
CA THR A 47 -2.43 9.11 22.94
C THR A 47 -1.05 8.59 23.34
N LYS A 48 -0.06 8.64 22.43
CA LYS A 48 1.34 8.19 22.63
C LYS A 48 1.47 6.71 23.01
N GLN A 49 0.50 5.88 22.62
CA GLN A 49 0.58 4.42 22.79
C GLN A 49 1.50 3.78 21.75
N VAL A 50 1.64 4.42 20.59
CA VAL A 50 2.58 4.08 19.53
C VAL A 50 3.09 5.37 18.90
N SER A 51 4.32 5.39 18.41
CA SER A 51 4.84 6.53 17.66
C SER A 51 4.54 6.40 16.17
N ALA A 52 4.52 7.53 15.45
CA ALA A 52 4.41 7.55 14.00
C ALA A 52 5.55 6.76 13.32
N ALA A 53 6.76 6.79 13.89
CA ALA A 53 7.91 6.04 13.40
C ALA A 53 7.70 4.52 13.53
N GLU A 54 7.18 4.04 14.66
CA GLU A 54 6.89 2.61 14.85
C GLU A 54 5.81 2.12 13.88
N LEU A 55 4.75 2.92 13.64
CA LEU A 55 3.72 2.58 12.65
C LEU A 55 4.30 2.54 11.24
N LEU A 56 5.14 3.51 10.88
CA LEU A 56 5.80 3.57 9.58
C LEU A 56 6.68 2.34 9.37
N GLU A 57 7.57 2.02 10.31
CA GLU A 57 8.48 0.86 10.16
C GLU A 57 7.72 -0.47 10.14
N ALA A 58 6.60 -0.60 10.88
CA ALA A 58 5.74 -1.76 10.79
C ALA A 58 5.08 -1.90 9.40
N ALA A 59 4.62 -0.80 8.80
CA ALA A 59 4.04 -0.80 7.46
C ALA A 59 5.10 -1.10 6.39
N ILE A 60 6.31 -0.53 6.51
CA ILE A 60 7.46 -0.82 5.63
C ILE A 60 7.83 -2.30 5.70
N ALA A 61 7.99 -2.85 6.91
CA ALA A 61 8.35 -4.25 7.09
C ALA A 61 7.33 -5.19 6.43
N ARG A 62 6.01 -4.90 6.56
CA ARG A 62 4.96 -5.65 5.87
C ARG A 62 5.03 -5.50 4.35
N ALA A 63 5.24 -4.27 3.88
CA ALA A 63 5.37 -4.02 2.45
C ALA A 63 6.55 -4.80 1.85
N GLU A 64 7.72 -4.78 2.49
CA GLU A 64 8.90 -5.53 2.03
C GLU A 64 8.69 -7.05 2.06
N ALA A 65 8.02 -7.57 3.09
CA ALA A 65 7.75 -9.00 3.21
C ALA A 65 6.74 -9.51 2.15
N LEU A 66 5.72 -8.70 1.81
CA LEU A 66 4.61 -9.13 0.98
C LEU A 66 4.73 -8.71 -0.49
N ASN A 67 5.46 -7.62 -0.77
CA ASN A 67 5.60 -7.11 -2.14
C ASN A 67 6.27 -8.12 -3.11
N PRO A 68 7.27 -8.92 -2.74
CA PRO A 68 7.83 -9.93 -3.66
C PRO A 68 6.80 -10.95 -4.15
N ARG A 69 5.75 -11.22 -3.36
CA ARG A 69 4.68 -12.16 -3.70
C ARG A 69 3.57 -11.52 -4.52
N PHE A 70 3.20 -10.27 -4.21
CA PHE A 70 1.99 -9.65 -4.77
C PHE A 70 2.26 -8.48 -5.71
N ASN A 71 3.47 -7.92 -5.71
CA ASN A 71 3.93 -6.84 -6.59
C ASN A 71 3.00 -5.62 -6.61
N PHE A 72 2.77 -5.04 -5.46
CA PHE A 72 1.88 -3.88 -5.30
C PHE A 72 2.60 -2.53 -5.18
N MET A 73 3.92 -2.52 -4.92
CA MET A 73 4.72 -1.29 -4.80
C MET A 73 5.33 -0.90 -6.15
N ALA A 74 5.02 0.31 -6.62
CA ALA A 74 5.67 0.92 -7.77
C ALA A 74 6.89 1.75 -7.33
N GLN A 75 6.75 2.54 -6.26
CA GLN A 75 7.78 3.44 -5.76
C GLN A 75 7.88 3.35 -4.24
N LYS A 76 9.12 3.33 -3.73
CA LYS A 76 9.44 3.35 -2.31
C LYS A 76 9.92 4.74 -1.92
N HIS A 77 9.19 5.43 -1.05
CA HIS A 77 9.52 6.77 -0.55
C HIS A 77 9.85 6.73 0.95
N TYR A 78 10.60 5.69 1.40
CA TYR A 78 10.83 5.43 2.82
C TYR A 78 11.59 6.56 3.51
N ASP A 79 12.66 7.07 2.88
CA ASP A 79 13.45 8.16 3.45
C ASP A 79 12.67 9.49 3.46
N PHE A 80 11.84 9.73 2.44
CA PHE A 80 10.90 10.84 2.42
C PHE A 80 9.91 10.77 3.60
N ALA A 81 9.37 9.59 3.88
CA ALA A 81 8.45 9.36 4.99
C ALA A 81 9.13 9.55 6.36
N ARG A 82 10.33 8.98 6.54
CA ARG A 82 11.13 9.16 7.76
C ARG A 82 11.48 10.63 8.00
N LYS A 83 11.87 11.32 6.93
CA LYS A 83 12.16 12.76 7.00
C LYS A 83 10.91 13.56 7.40
N ALA A 84 9.75 13.26 6.84
CA ALA A 84 8.51 13.95 7.19
C ALA A 84 8.17 13.81 8.69
N ILE A 85 8.41 12.64 9.29
CA ILE A 85 8.25 12.42 10.74
C ILE A 85 9.29 13.23 11.53
N ALA A 86 10.55 13.23 11.11
CA ALA A 86 11.64 13.93 11.78
C ALA A 86 11.46 15.47 11.74
N ASP A 87 10.96 16.00 10.63
CA ASP A 87 10.64 17.43 10.46
C ASP A 87 9.42 17.89 11.30
N GLY A 88 8.63 16.95 11.81
CA GLY A 88 7.41 17.18 12.55
C GLY A 88 6.15 17.12 11.68
N LEU A 89 5.23 16.24 12.07
CA LEU A 89 3.95 16.08 11.36
C LEU A 89 2.95 17.15 11.78
N PRO A 90 2.10 17.63 10.86
CA PRO A 90 1.00 18.54 11.22
C PRO A 90 -0.01 17.82 12.12
N ASP A 91 -0.67 18.59 12.98
CA ASP A 91 -1.80 18.09 13.77
C ASP A 91 -3.04 17.99 12.87
N GLY A 92 -3.45 16.77 12.60
CA GLY A 92 -4.55 16.44 11.72
C GLY A 92 -5.26 15.16 12.14
N PRO A 93 -6.39 14.84 11.51
CA PRO A 93 -7.20 13.68 11.89
C PRO A 93 -6.50 12.32 11.67
N PHE A 94 -5.39 12.29 10.92
CA PHE A 94 -4.63 11.07 10.59
C PHE A 94 -3.14 11.22 10.89
N THR A 95 -2.78 12.05 11.89
CA THR A 95 -1.38 12.28 12.24
C THR A 95 -0.64 10.98 12.56
N GLY A 96 0.41 10.71 11.80
CA GLY A 96 1.28 9.55 11.98
C GLY A 96 0.82 8.27 11.28
N VAL A 97 -0.32 8.27 10.60
CA VAL A 97 -0.85 7.08 9.90
C VAL A 97 -0.10 6.86 8.58
N PRO A 98 0.52 5.68 8.36
CA PRO A 98 1.18 5.34 7.11
C PRO A 98 0.19 5.33 5.94
N TRP A 99 0.62 5.85 4.78
CA TRP A 99 -0.24 5.99 3.61
C TRP A 99 0.47 5.65 2.32
N LEU A 100 -0.22 4.94 1.41
CA LEU A 100 0.23 4.68 0.06
C LEU A 100 -0.62 5.45 -0.95
N LEU A 101 0.05 6.07 -1.92
CA LEU A 101 -0.58 6.71 -3.06
C LEU A 101 -0.63 5.75 -4.25
N LYS A 102 -1.54 5.94 -5.18
CA LYS A 102 -1.46 5.29 -6.49
C LYS A 102 -0.43 6.02 -7.34
N ASP A 103 0.40 5.30 -8.12
CA ASP A 103 1.34 5.91 -9.07
C ASP A 103 0.64 6.43 -10.34
N LEU A 104 -0.39 7.24 -10.13
CA LEU A 104 -1.14 7.92 -11.19
C LEU A 104 -1.82 9.17 -10.63
N SER A 105 -1.53 10.35 -11.22
CA SER A 105 -2.14 11.65 -10.85
C SER A 105 -1.87 12.14 -9.43
N THR A 106 -1.03 11.47 -8.66
CA THR A 106 -0.56 11.90 -7.34
C THR A 106 0.91 12.27 -7.39
N TYR A 107 1.16 13.56 -7.50
CA TYR A 107 2.51 14.11 -7.65
C TYR A 107 3.04 14.57 -6.31
N ILE A 108 4.30 14.21 -6.01
CA ILE A 108 5.11 14.80 -4.94
C ILE A 108 6.33 15.42 -5.62
N GLN A 109 6.52 16.72 -5.48
CA GLN A 109 7.63 17.43 -6.12
C GLN A 109 8.97 16.76 -5.79
N GLY A 110 9.75 16.48 -6.83
CA GLY A 110 11.04 15.79 -6.73
C GLY A 110 10.95 14.27 -6.71
N GLU A 111 9.79 13.66 -6.43
CA GLU A 111 9.61 12.22 -6.35
C GLU A 111 9.15 11.60 -7.66
N LEU A 112 9.45 10.30 -7.84
CA LEU A 112 9.09 9.56 -9.04
C LEU A 112 7.57 9.47 -9.20
N THR A 113 7.11 9.63 -10.44
CA THR A 113 5.74 9.39 -10.88
C THR A 113 5.79 8.87 -12.31
N GLU A 114 5.63 7.57 -12.49
CA GLU A 114 5.89 6.88 -13.77
C GLU A 114 4.60 6.36 -14.44
N GLY A 115 3.48 6.34 -13.71
CA GLY A 115 2.17 5.95 -14.24
C GLY A 115 2.12 4.56 -14.88
N GLY A 116 2.96 3.62 -14.40
CA GLY A 116 3.08 2.28 -14.95
C GLY A 116 3.68 2.22 -16.36
N SER A 117 4.30 3.29 -16.86
CA SER A 117 4.78 3.40 -18.23
C SER A 117 6.31 3.43 -18.33
N ARG A 118 6.87 2.59 -19.21
CA ARG A 118 8.30 2.64 -19.55
C ARG A 118 8.71 3.96 -20.22
N PHE A 119 7.78 4.63 -20.88
CA PHE A 119 8.02 5.94 -21.47
C PHE A 119 8.29 7.01 -20.40
N TYR A 120 7.66 6.90 -19.24
CA TYR A 120 7.88 7.79 -18.10
C TYR A 120 8.87 7.26 -17.07
N LYS A 121 9.64 6.23 -17.39
CA LYS A 121 10.65 5.70 -16.48
C LYS A 121 11.64 6.78 -16.05
N GLY A 122 11.79 6.98 -14.75
CA GLY A 122 12.65 8.02 -14.16
C GLY A 122 12.01 9.41 -14.11
N ASN A 123 10.75 9.57 -14.55
CA ASN A 123 10.05 10.86 -14.49
C ASN A 123 9.83 11.30 -13.06
N ARG A 124 10.29 12.51 -12.72
CA ARG A 124 10.09 13.15 -11.42
C ARG A 124 9.08 14.28 -11.54
N ALA A 125 8.18 14.35 -10.59
CA ALA A 125 7.16 15.38 -10.54
C ALA A 125 7.80 16.76 -10.27
N THR A 126 7.36 17.76 -11.00
CA THR A 126 7.80 19.17 -10.83
C THR A 126 6.96 19.94 -9.81
N VAL A 127 5.82 19.38 -9.42
CA VAL A 127 4.88 19.99 -8.46
C VAL A 127 4.32 18.93 -7.52
N THR A 128 3.82 19.37 -6.36
CA THR A 128 2.98 18.52 -5.48
C THR A 128 1.52 18.80 -5.76
N SER A 129 0.72 17.74 -6.05
CA SER A 129 -0.71 17.88 -6.31
C SER A 129 -1.48 18.32 -5.06
N GLU A 130 -2.56 19.07 -5.26
CA GLU A 130 -3.36 19.61 -4.14
C GLU A 130 -3.94 18.49 -3.26
N LEU A 131 -4.34 17.38 -3.84
CA LEU A 131 -4.79 16.21 -3.08
C LEU A 131 -3.69 15.67 -2.15
N VAL A 132 -2.46 15.57 -2.63
CA VAL A 132 -1.32 15.11 -1.82
C VAL A 132 -1.03 16.09 -0.69
N LYS A 133 -1.07 17.41 -0.96
CA LYS A 133 -0.94 18.43 0.10
C LYS A 133 -2.02 18.28 1.16
N ARG A 134 -3.24 17.92 0.78
CA ARG A 134 -4.33 17.67 1.75
C ARG A 134 -4.07 16.42 2.57
N TYR A 135 -3.56 15.33 2.00
CA TYR A 135 -3.14 14.16 2.77
C TYR A 135 -2.03 14.51 3.77
N GLN A 136 -1.03 15.27 3.34
CA GLN A 136 0.03 15.74 4.23
C GLN A 136 -0.53 16.60 5.37
N ARG A 137 -1.39 17.59 5.08
CA ARG A 137 -2.05 18.42 6.11
C ARG A 137 -2.95 17.61 7.05
N ALA A 138 -3.54 16.52 6.58
CA ALA A 138 -4.31 15.62 7.42
C ALA A 138 -3.43 14.73 8.33
N GLY A 139 -2.10 14.80 8.18
CA GLY A 139 -1.13 14.11 9.02
C GLY A 139 -0.70 12.74 8.52
N PHE A 140 -1.13 12.31 7.33
CA PHE A 140 -0.69 11.05 6.75
C PHE A 140 0.81 11.02 6.44
N VAL A 141 1.45 9.90 6.73
CA VAL A 141 2.87 9.61 6.42
C VAL A 141 2.95 8.83 5.11
N ILE A 142 3.22 9.52 4.01
CA ILE A 142 3.27 8.92 2.68
C ILE A 142 4.61 8.19 2.51
N PHE A 143 4.60 6.84 2.41
CA PHE A 143 5.82 6.04 2.35
C PHE A 143 6.06 5.34 0.99
N GLY A 144 5.16 5.54 0.02
CA GLY A 144 5.36 5.00 -1.31
C GLY A 144 4.16 5.17 -2.23
N LYS A 145 4.32 4.60 -3.43
CA LYS A 145 3.24 4.53 -4.41
C LYS A 145 2.98 3.10 -4.85
N THR A 146 1.70 2.81 -5.09
CA THR A 146 1.24 1.50 -5.54
C THR A 146 1.18 1.41 -7.05
N THR A 147 1.32 0.19 -7.56
CA THR A 147 1.28 -0.11 -9.00
C THR A 147 -0.05 0.26 -9.63
N ALA A 148 0.02 0.66 -10.88
CA ALA A 148 -1.09 0.90 -11.78
C ALA A 148 -0.74 0.36 -13.17
N PRO A 149 -1.69 -0.02 -14.03
CA PRO A 149 -1.40 -0.26 -15.44
C PRO A 149 -0.99 1.04 -16.11
N GLU A 150 -0.42 0.93 -17.30
CA GLU A 150 0.06 2.08 -18.06
C GLU A 150 -1.04 3.14 -18.21
N PHE A 151 -0.79 4.34 -17.67
CA PHE A 151 -1.73 5.48 -17.62
C PHE A 151 -3.11 5.18 -17.01
N GLY A 152 -3.27 4.06 -16.31
CA GLY A 152 -4.54 3.68 -15.72
C GLY A 152 -5.62 3.23 -16.72
N LEU A 153 -5.25 2.81 -17.92
CA LEU A 153 -6.16 2.61 -19.04
C LEU A 153 -6.84 1.23 -19.07
N THR A 154 -6.46 0.30 -18.20
CA THR A 154 -7.04 -1.05 -18.18
C THR A 154 -7.66 -1.41 -16.84
N ALA A 155 -8.59 -2.37 -16.87
CA ALA A 155 -9.24 -2.93 -15.68
C ALA A 155 -8.40 -4.01 -14.99
N THR A 156 -7.15 -4.21 -15.42
CA THR A 156 -6.12 -5.07 -14.82
C THR A 156 -4.95 -4.21 -14.38
N THR A 157 -4.11 -4.70 -13.46
CA THR A 157 -2.88 -4.00 -13.06
C THR A 157 -1.69 -4.83 -13.48
N GLU A 158 -1.39 -4.71 -14.76
CA GLU A 158 -0.32 -5.37 -15.49
C GLU A 158 0.37 -4.32 -16.34
N ASN A 159 1.70 -4.19 -16.23
CA ASN A 159 2.44 -3.25 -17.05
C ASN A 159 3.88 -3.73 -17.30
N LYS A 160 4.53 -3.17 -18.32
CA LYS A 160 5.89 -3.55 -18.72
C LYS A 160 6.99 -2.91 -17.88
N LEU A 161 6.65 -1.99 -16.98
CA LEU A 161 7.61 -1.31 -16.12
C LEU A 161 7.80 -2.06 -14.79
N THR A 162 6.70 -2.39 -14.11
CA THR A 162 6.72 -2.99 -12.77
C THR A 162 6.27 -4.46 -12.76
N GLY A 163 5.70 -4.97 -13.86
CA GLY A 163 5.11 -6.30 -13.95
C GLY A 163 3.69 -6.37 -13.41
N ASP A 164 3.21 -7.60 -13.19
CA ASP A 164 1.83 -7.90 -12.85
C ASP A 164 1.59 -7.83 -11.35
N THR A 165 0.55 -7.13 -10.92
CA THR A 165 0.07 -7.12 -9.54
C THR A 165 -0.90 -8.28 -9.31
N ARG A 166 -0.61 -9.10 -8.30
CA ARG A 166 -1.32 -10.33 -8.01
C ARG A 166 -2.35 -10.15 -6.91
N ASN A 167 -3.45 -10.89 -7.02
CA ASN A 167 -4.52 -10.89 -6.04
C ASN A 167 -4.07 -11.65 -4.77
N PRO A 168 -4.13 -11.05 -3.56
CA PRO A 168 -3.72 -11.70 -2.31
C PRO A 168 -4.51 -12.95 -1.96
N TRP A 169 -5.80 -13.03 -2.34
CA TRP A 169 -6.65 -14.20 -2.13
C TRP A 169 -6.25 -15.39 -3.01
N ASN A 170 -5.81 -15.09 -4.25
CA ASN A 170 -5.35 -16.08 -5.19
C ASN A 170 -4.30 -15.47 -6.14
N PRO A 171 -3.00 -15.70 -5.92
CA PRO A 171 -1.93 -15.12 -6.74
C PRO A 171 -1.92 -15.53 -8.22
N LYS A 172 -2.75 -16.49 -8.62
CA LYS A 172 -2.96 -16.87 -10.03
C LYS A 172 -3.99 -15.98 -10.73
N ARG A 173 -4.65 -15.07 -9.98
CA ARG A 173 -5.64 -14.14 -10.50
C ARG A 173 -5.13 -12.70 -10.43
N ILE A 174 -5.75 -11.82 -11.25
CA ILE A 174 -5.49 -10.39 -11.26
C ILE A 174 -6.03 -9.74 -9.97
N ALA A 175 -5.41 -8.65 -9.57
CA ALA A 175 -5.90 -7.79 -8.49
C ALA A 175 -7.02 -6.83 -8.94
N GLY A 176 -7.38 -6.88 -10.25
CA GLY A 176 -8.21 -5.83 -10.86
C GLY A 176 -7.40 -4.57 -11.16
N GLY A 177 -8.06 -3.55 -11.69
CA GLY A 177 -7.39 -2.30 -12.07
C GLY A 177 -8.38 -1.14 -12.27
N SER A 178 -7.83 0.03 -12.41
CA SER A 178 -6.41 0.39 -12.53
C SER A 178 -5.71 0.64 -11.19
N SER A 179 -6.38 0.54 -10.03
CA SER A 179 -5.77 0.71 -8.70
C SER A 179 -5.49 -0.66 -8.03
N GLY A 180 -5.04 -1.66 -8.79
CA GLY A 180 -4.80 -3.01 -8.27
C GLY A 180 -3.70 -3.08 -7.23
N GLY A 181 -2.66 -2.23 -7.35
CA GLY A 181 -1.62 -2.14 -6.34
C GLY A 181 -2.14 -1.69 -4.98
N ALA A 182 -3.01 -0.67 -4.95
CA ALA A 182 -3.65 -0.22 -3.70
C ALA A 182 -4.53 -1.33 -3.10
N ALA A 183 -5.36 -1.97 -3.93
CA ALA A 183 -6.21 -3.07 -3.48
C ALA A 183 -5.39 -4.26 -2.97
N ALA A 184 -4.32 -4.64 -3.66
CA ALA A 184 -3.46 -5.73 -3.21
C ALA A 184 -2.75 -5.40 -1.89
N ALA A 185 -2.25 -4.17 -1.71
CA ALA A 185 -1.61 -3.75 -0.47
C ALA A 185 -2.56 -3.80 0.73
N VAL A 186 -3.79 -3.27 0.58
CA VAL A 186 -4.81 -3.28 1.65
C VAL A 186 -5.29 -4.71 1.92
N SER A 187 -5.62 -5.49 0.89
CA SER A 187 -6.09 -6.87 1.04
C SER A 187 -5.03 -7.79 1.64
N ALA A 188 -3.75 -7.52 1.40
CA ALA A 188 -2.64 -8.24 2.02
C ALA A 188 -2.35 -7.81 3.45
N GLY A 189 -3.05 -6.82 3.99
CA GLY A 189 -2.87 -6.34 5.37
C GLY A 189 -1.68 -5.43 5.58
N VAL A 190 -1.15 -4.78 4.54
CA VAL A 190 -0.04 -3.83 4.72
C VAL A 190 -0.47 -2.59 5.51
N LEU A 191 -1.66 -2.10 5.25
CA LEU A 191 -2.28 -0.94 5.90
C LEU A 191 -3.81 -1.02 5.75
N PRO A 192 -4.58 -0.35 6.62
CA PRO A 192 -6.04 -0.45 6.59
C PRO A 192 -6.70 0.25 5.41
N ALA A 193 -6.05 1.24 4.80
CA ALA A 193 -6.58 1.99 3.67
C ALA A 193 -5.46 2.57 2.81
N ALA A 194 -5.73 2.82 1.52
CA ALA A 194 -4.80 3.42 0.58
C ALA A 194 -5.53 4.32 -0.43
N HIS A 195 -4.79 5.26 -1.04
CA HIS A 195 -5.32 6.08 -2.12
C HIS A 195 -5.49 5.28 -3.41
N ALA A 196 -6.60 5.54 -4.10
CA ALA A 196 -6.91 4.99 -5.41
C ALA A 196 -7.61 6.06 -6.28
N THR A 197 -7.71 5.84 -7.60
CA THR A 197 -8.43 6.71 -8.54
C THR A 197 -9.46 5.91 -9.32
N ASP A 198 -10.56 6.55 -9.74
CA ASP A 198 -11.64 5.90 -10.46
C ASP A 198 -12.29 6.83 -11.49
N GLY A 199 -11.94 6.68 -12.76
CA GLY A 199 -12.62 7.33 -13.88
C GLY A 199 -13.72 6.44 -14.48
N GLY A 200 -13.48 5.12 -14.60
CA GLY A 200 -14.39 4.16 -15.19
C GLY A 200 -14.60 2.88 -14.36
N GLY A 201 -14.27 2.90 -13.06
CA GLY A 201 -14.35 1.72 -12.17
C GLY A 201 -13.06 1.41 -11.44
N SER A 202 -12.01 2.20 -11.61
CA SER A 202 -10.66 1.87 -11.15
C SER A 202 -10.41 1.91 -9.64
N ILE A 203 -11.38 2.25 -8.80
CA ILE A 203 -11.45 1.93 -7.36
C ILE A 203 -12.30 0.67 -7.17
N ARG A 204 -13.50 0.67 -7.73
CA ARG A 204 -14.55 -0.32 -7.46
C ARG A 204 -14.20 -1.70 -8.02
N ILE A 205 -13.58 -1.78 -9.19
CA ILE A 205 -13.16 -3.04 -9.82
C ILE A 205 -12.12 -3.75 -8.94
N PRO A 206 -10.96 -3.15 -8.62
CA PRO A 206 -9.97 -3.84 -7.79
C PRO A 206 -10.45 -4.08 -6.35
N ALA A 207 -11.30 -3.21 -5.79
CA ALA A 207 -11.93 -3.46 -4.50
C ALA A 207 -12.79 -4.72 -4.53
N SER A 208 -13.63 -4.90 -5.57
CA SER A 208 -14.41 -6.12 -5.77
C SER A 208 -13.53 -7.36 -5.95
N CYS A 209 -12.46 -7.27 -6.75
CA CYS A 209 -11.55 -8.39 -6.98
C CYS A 209 -10.80 -8.83 -5.71
N CYS A 210 -10.50 -7.89 -4.82
CA CYS A 210 -9.69 -8.11 -3.62
C CYS A 210 -10.50 -8.17 -2.32
N GLY A 211 -11.85 -8.16 -2.38
CA GLY A 211 -12.71 -8.27 -1.21
C GLY A 211 -12.67 -7.05 -0.28
N LEU A 212 -12.62 -5.85 -0.86
CA LEU A 212 -12.48 -4.60 -0.13
C LEU A 212 -13.69 -3.66 -0.32
N PHE A 213 -13.84 -2.71 0.58
CA PHE A 213 -14.70 -1.56 0.39
C PHE A 213 -14.01 -0.51 -0.50
N GLY A 214 -14.62 -0.16 -1.63
CA GLY A 214 -14.10 0.84 -2.57
C GLY A 214 -14.99 2.07 -2.63
N LEU A 215 -14.54 3.19 -2.05
CA LEU A 215 -15.26 4.46 -2.07
C LEU A 215 -14.84 5.32 -3.27
N LYS A 216 -15.71 5.44 -4.28
CA LYS A 216 -15.58 6.46 -5.32
C LYS A 216 -16.38 7.69 -4.92
N PRO A 217 -15.76 8.82 -4.60
CA PRO A 217 -16.49 10.05 -4.26
C PRO A 217 -17.25 10.61 -5.47
N SER A 218 -18.21 11.48 -5.19
CA SER A 218 -18.92 12.21 -6.24
C SER A 218 -17.97 13.18 -6.95
N ARG A 219 -18.26 13.46 -8.22
CA ARG A 219 -17.54 14.45 -9.01
C ARG A 219 -17.47 15.80 -8.28
N GLY A 220 -16.36 16.52 -8.42
CA GLY A 220 -16.14 17.82 -7.78
C GLY A 220 -15.73 17.78 -6.31
N ARG A 221 -15.70 16.59 -5.66
CA ARG A 221 -15.27 16.46 -4.26
C ARG A 221 -13.75 16.44 -4.09
N ILE A 222 -13.02 15.96 -5.08
CA ILE A 222 -11.56 15.75 -5.03
C ILE A 222 -10.87 16.77 -5.94
N PRO A 223 -9.88 17.54 -5.42
CA PRO A 223 -9.16 18.50 -6.24
C PRO A 223 -8.20 17.81 -7.22
N MET A 224 -8.08 18.33 -8.43
CA MET A 224 -7.19 17.84 -9.48
C MET A 224 -5.98 18.76 -9.73
N GLY A 225 -5.93 19.93 -9.06
CA GLY A 225 -4.85 20.91 -9.23
C GLY A 225 -3.46 20.43 -8.78
N PRO A 226 -2.40 21.16 -9.17
CA PRO A 226 -2.43 22.33 -10.04
C PRO A 226 -2.37 22.01 -11.55
N LEU A 227 -2.04 20.79 -11.95
CA LEU A 227 -1.78 20.42 -13.35
C LEU A 227 -3.07 20.22 -14.18
N ARG A 228 -4.20 20.00 -13.51
CA ARG A 228 -5.51 19.78 -14.13
C ARG A 228 -6.59 20.47 -13.34
N THR A 229 -7.62 20.93 -14.02
CA THR A 229 -8.82 21.50 -13.39
C THR A 229 -9.91 20.45 -13.23
N GLU A 230 -10.00 19.52 -14.15
CA GLU A 230 -10.98 18.43 -14.17
C GLU A 230 -10.33 17.10 -14.50
N GLY A 231 -10.99 16.02 -14.11
CA GLY A 231 -10.62 14.67 -14.46
C GLY A 231 -10.88 14.35 -15.95
N TRP A 232 -10.63 13.14 -16.32
CA TRP A 232 -10.74 12.60 -17.66
C TRP A 232 -12.18 12.71 -18.17
N GLY A 233 -12.37 13.47 -19.29
CA GLY A 233 -13.68 13.66 -19.90
C GLY A 233 -14.74 14.29 -19.00
N GLY A 234 -14.34 14.98 -17.92
CA GLY A 234 -15.27 15.52 -16.94
C GLY A 234 -15.86 14.45 -16.00
N LEU A 235 -15.25 13.26 -15.92
CA LEU A 235 -15.63 12.14 -15.04
C LEU A 235 -14.98 12.26 -13.65
#